data_e4ae1cb84d860683ce0bc4e67a24c052
#
_entry.id   e4ae1cb84d860683ce0bc4e67a24c052
#
_cell.length_a   1.000
_cell.length_b   1.000
_cell.length_c   1.000
_cell.angle_alpha   90.00
_cell.angle_beta   90.00
_cell.angle_gamma   90.00
#
_symmetry.space_group_name_H-M   'P 1'
#
loop_
_entity.id
_entity.type
_entity.pdbx_description
1 polymer ?
#
loop_
_entity_poly.entity_id
_entity_poly.type
_entity_poly.pdbx_seq_one_letter_code
_entity_poly.pdbx_strand_id
1 'polypeptide(L)'
;MRKHLSRIKGGRLAQHAQPARVVTLAISDVPGDDPAVIGSGPTVPDPTTLADARAVVARYRLDLPERVTHALNDAANETPKPGDKIFERSSYRIVARPADSLGAAAERASAAGYETVMLGDRLQGEARKVAAEHAKLARALSREGRRAVVLSGGELTVTLRGKGRGGPNQEYALALAIHLDGADGIVALAADTDGTDGGGGRADDPAGAFVDATTLRRARAAGLDPAAFLADNDSTGFFNAIGDLFTTGPTFTNVTDFRAIVVDGQ
;
A
#
# COMPACT_ATOMS: atom_id res chain seq x y z
N MET A 1 8.06 -2.81 -20.40
CA MET A 1 9.06 -1.87 -20.96
C MET A 1 10.35 -1.80 -20.12
N ARG A 2 10.30 -1.34 -18.85
CA ARG A 2 11.52 -1.05 -18.04
C ARG A 2 12.49 -2.24 -17.90
N LYS A 3 12.01 -3.48 -17.97
CA LYS A 3 12.85 -4.69 -17.93
C LYS A 3 13.81 -4.77 -19.11
N HIS A 4 13.35 -4.41 -20.30
CA HIS A 4 14.17 -4.42 -21.53
C HIS A 4 15.11 -3.23 -21.67
N LEU A 5 14.95 -2.19 -20.83
CA LEU A 5 15.80 -1.00 -20.79
C LEU A 5 16.82 -1.02 -19.63
N SER A 6 16.69 -1.99 -18.73
CA SER A 6 17.54 -2.09 -17.54
C SER A 6 18.60 -3.19 -17.72
N ARG A 7 19.77 -2.99 -17.15
CA ARG A 7 20.85 -4.00 -17.15
C ARG A 7 20.71 -5.04 -16.03
N ILE A 8 19.80 -4.83 -15.07
CA ILE A 8 19.65 -5.72 -13.90
C ILE A 8 18.24 -6.28 -13.74
N LYS A 9 17.20 -5.66 -14.35
CA LYS A 9 15.79 -6.11 -14.25
C LYS A 9 15.51 -7.26 -15.24
N GLY A 10 14.38 -7.95 -15.06
CA GLY A 10 13.92 -9.01 -15.95
C GLY A 10 14.90 -10.19 -16.04
N GLY A 11 15.41 -10.68 -14.91
CA GLY A 11 16.31 -11.83 -14.84
C GLY A 11 17.79 -11.52 -15.09
N ARG A 12 18.12 -10.30 -15.50
CA ARG A 12 19.50 -9.96 -15.89
C ARG A 12 20.48 -9.92 -14.71
N LEU A 13 20.00 -9.61 -13.50
CA LEU A 13 20.87 -9.69 -12.31
C LEU A 13 21.32 -11.14 -12.09
N ALA A 14 20.42 -12.13 -12.21
CA ALA A 14 20.79 -13.55 -12.14
C ALA A 14 21.73 -13.93 -13.27
N GLN A 15 21.51 -13.42 -14.49
CA GLN A 15 22.42 -13.65 -15.63
C GLN A 15 23.83 -13.12 -15.37
N HIS A 16 23.96 -11.91 -14.84
CA HIS A 16 25.28 -11.34 -14.54
C HIS A 16 25.97 -12.00 -13.34
N ALA A 17 25.21 -12.62 -12.44
CA ALA A 17 25.75 -13.32 -11.28
C ALA A 17 26.34 -14.70 -11.63
N GLN A 18 26.13 -15.23 -12.86
CA GLN A 18 26.66 -16.52 -13.24
C GLN A 18 28.19 -16.59 -13.10
N PRO A 19 28.77 -17.71 -12.63
CA PRO A 19 28.12 -19.00 -12.28
C PRO A 19 27.70 -19.10 -10.80
N ALA A 20 27.62 -18.01 -10.07
CA ALA A 20 27.26 -18.02 -8.64
C ALA A 20 25.82 -18.54 -8.42
N ARG A 21 25.59 -19.09 -7.24
CA ARG A 21 24.22 -19.37 -6.76
C ARG A 21 23.55 -18.05 -6.34
N VAL A 22 22.34 -17.82 -6.81
CA VAL A 22 21.53 -16.65 -6.45
C VAL A 22 20.42 -17.06 -5.49
N VAL A 23 20.36 -16.42 -4.31
CA VAL A 23 19.27 -16.58 -3.35
C VAL A 23 18.60 -15.24 -3.20
N THR A 24 17.32 -15.16 -3.56
CA THR A 24 16.53 -13.93 -3.43
C THR A 24 15.56 -14.06 -2.28
N LEU A 25 15.63 -13.11 -1.34
CA LEU A 25 14.64 -12.88 -0.30
C LEU A 25 13.92 -11.58 -0.66
N ALA A 26 12.62 -11.65 -0.89
CA ALA A 26 11.83 -10.50 -1.33
C ALA A 26 10.71 -10.17 -0.34
N ILE A 27 10.46 -8.88 -0.18
CA ILE A 27 9.23 -8.34 0.42
C ILE A 27 8.32 -7.93 -0.75
N SER A 28 7.05 -8.30 -0.70
CA SER A 28 6.10 -8.00 -1.77
C SER A 28 5.20 -6.83 -1.38
N ASP A 29 5.16 -5.83 -2.26
CA ASP A 29 4.18 -4.73 -2.28
C ASP A 29 3.26 -4.82 -3.52
N VAL A 30 3.31 -5.96 -4.23
CA VAL A 30 2.62 -6.15 -5.49
C VAL A 30 1.37 -7.01 -5.30
N PRO A 31 0.18 -6.57 -5.75
CA PRO A 31 -1.01 -7.41 -5.75
C PRO A 31 -0.79 -8.72 -6.53
N GLY A 32 -0.92 -9.86 -5.83
CA GLY A 32 -0.74 -11.20 -6.44
C GLY A 32 0.65 -11.77 -6.30
N ASP A 33 1.60 -11.05 -5.70
CA ASP A 33 2.93 -11.54 -5.32
C ASP A 33 3.74 -12.14 -6.47
N ASP A 34 3.53 -11.68 -7.72
CA ASP A 34 4.26 -12.19 -8.88
C ASP A 34 5.75 -11.78 -8.81
N PRO A 35 6.68 -12.76 -8.67
CA PRO A 35 8.10 -12.47 -8.60
C PRO A 35 8.64 -11.71 -9.83
N ALA A 36 8.02 -11.90 -11.01
CA ALA A 36 8.42 -11.19 -12.21
C ALA A 36 8.01 -9.70 -12.18
N VAL A 37 7.10 -9.31 -11.30
CA VAL A 37 6.64 -7.91 -11.11
C VAL A 37 7.37 -7.25 -9.95
N ILE A 38 7.59 -7.95 -8.83
CA ILE A 38 8.29 -7.45 -7.64
C ILE A 38 9.70 -6.94 -8.04
N GLY A 39 9.97 -5.66 -7.82
CA GLY A 39 11.22 -5.02 -8.23
C GLY A 39 11.51 -5.10 -9.75
N SER A 40 10.53 -5.50 -10.56
CA SER A 40 10.65 -5.86 -11.99
C SER A 40 11.49 -7.13 -12.24
N GLY A 41 11.46 -8.09 -11.31
CA GLY A 41 11.99 -9.44 -11.47
C GLY A 41 13.49 -9.53 -11.77
N PRO A 42 14.41 -8.96 -10.97
CA PRO A 42 15.81 -8.93 -11.32
C PRO A 42 16.47 -10.31 -11.37
N THR A 43 15.95 -11.28 -10.62
CA THR A 43 16.54 -12.61 -10.43
C THR A 43 15.65 -13.76 -10.87
N VAL A 44 14.55 -13.45 -11.52
CA VAL A 44 13.59 -14.43 -12.04
C VAL A 44 13.37 -14.22 -13.55
N PRO A 45 12.94 -15.26 -14.28
CA PRO A 45 12.70 -15.14 -15.72
C PRO A 45 11.61 -14.12 -16.04
N ASP A 46 11.76 -13.44 -17.17
CA ASP A 46 10.77 -12.49 -17.67
C ASP A 46 9.88 -13.12 -18.73
N PRO A 47 8.57 -13.33 -18.46
CA PRO A 47 7.66 -13.88 -19.46
C PRO A 47 7.34 -12.89 -20.60
N THR A 48 7.63 -11.58 -20.41
CA THR A 48 7.37 -10.55 -21.42
C THR A 48 8.50 -10.43 -22.44
N THR A 49 8.20 -9.87 -23.60
CA THR A 49 9.12 -9.75 -24.73
C THR A 49 9.37 -8.30 -25.15
N LEU A 50 10.39 -8.06 -25.97
CA LEU A 50 10.57 -6.75 -26.64
C LEU A 50 9.35 -6.40 -27.51
N ALA A 51 8.67 -7.40 -28.10
CA ALA A 51 7.44 -7.14 -28.87
C ALA A 51 6.33 -6.60 -27.97
N ASP A 52 6.15 -7.16 -26.76
CA ASP A 52 5.19 -6.64 -25.79
C ASP A 52 5.55 -5.20 -25.34
N ALA A 53 6.83 -4.94 -25.13
CA ALA A 53 7.30 -3.60 -24.79
C ALA A 53 6.98 -2.57 -25.88
N ARG A 54 7.19 -2.93 -27.15
CA ARG A 54 6.81 -2.09 -28.31
C ARG A 54 5.30 -1.93 -28.44
N ALA A 55 4.53 -2.99 -28.18
CA ALA A 55 3.06 -2.90 -28.19
C ALA A 55 2.53 -1.91 -27.16
N VAL A 56 3.14 -1.82 -25.97
CA VAL A 56 2.80 -0.79 -24.98
C VAL A 56 3.08 0.61 -25.51
N VAL A 57 4.25 0.85 -26.14
CA VAL A 57 4.58 2.15 -26.76
C VAL A 57 3.53 2.56 -27.78
N ALA A 58 3.18 1.63 -28.68
CA ALA A 58 2.19 1.89 -29.72
C ALA A 58 0.79 2.15 -29.16
N ARG A 59 0.35 1.33 -28.18
CA ARG A 59 -0.98 1.44 -27.54
C ARG A 59 -1.19 2.81 -26.90
N TYR A 60 -0.17 3.29 -26.17
CA TYR A 60 -0.26 4.54 -25.43
C TYR A 60 0.32 5.74 -26.21
N ARG A 61 0.75 5.53 -27.46
CA ARG A 61 1.33 6.55 -28.33
C ARG A 61 2.41 7.35 -27.62
N LEU A 62 3.32 6.62 -26.93
CA LEU A 62 4.36 7.25 -26.16
C LEU A 62 5.40 7.89 -27.08
N ASP A 63 5.67 9.18 -26.89
CA ASP A 63 6.82 9.85 -27.49
C ASP A 63 8.07 9.52 -26.68
N LEU A 64 8.99 8.76 -27.27
CA LEU A 64 10.18 8.26 -26.61
C LEU A 64 11.44 8.90 -27.20
N PRO A 65 12.43 9.20 -26.35
CA PRO A 65 13.76 9.58 -26.86
C PRO A 65 14.31 8.53 -27.84
N GLU A 66 15.00 8.96 -28.89
CA GLU A 66 15.56 8.09 -29.93
C GLU A 66 16.36 6.92 -29.36
N ARG A 67 17.20 7.19 -28.34
CA ARG A 67 17.98 6.15 -27.64
C ARG A 67 17.13 5.03 -27.03
N VAL A 68 15.91 5.36 -26.54
CA VAL A 68 14.99 4.39 -25.94
C VAL A 68 14.33 3.58 -27.04
N THR A 69 13.91 4.24 -28.13
CA THR A 69 13.33 3.59 -29.30
C THR A 69 14.34 2.62 -29.92
N HIS A 70 15.60 3.04 -30.09
CA HIS A 70 16.67 2.18 -30.57
C HIS A 70 16.86 0.94 -29.67
N ALA A 71 16.95 1.17 -28.34
CA ALA A 71 17.11 0.07 -27.39
C ALA A 71 15.96 -0.96 -27.40
N LEU A 72 14.71 -0.51 -27.62
CA LEU A 72 13.55 -1.42 -27.73
C LEU A 72 13.51 -2.19 -29.06
N ASN A 73 14.27 -1.77 -30.08
CA ASN A 73 14.39 -2.44 -31.35
C ASN A 73 15.65 -3.32 -31.45
N ASP A 74 16.57 -3.23 -30.51
CA ASP A 74 17.78 -4.05 -30.46
C ASP A 74 17.46 -5.39 -29.79
N ALA A 75 17.61 -6.49 -30.54
CA ALA A 75 17.38 -7.86 -30.06
C ALA A 75 18.31 -8.25 -28.88
N ALA A 76 19.48 -7.61 -28.73
CA ALA A 76 20.37 -7.82 -27.60
C ALA A 76 19.75 -7.37 -26.24
N ASN A 77 18.69 -6.57 -26.30
CA ASN A 77 17.92 -6.15 -25.13
C ASN A 77 16.76 -7.09 -24.79
N GLU A 78 16.66 -8.25 -25.42
CA GLU A 78 15.71 -9.27 -24.96
C GLU A 78 16.14 -9.84 -23.59
N THR A 79 15.18 -10.02 -22.70
CA THR A 79 15.41 -10.51 -21.33
C THR A 79 15.50 -12.05 -21.30
N PRO A 80 16.19 -12.64 -20.30
CA PRO A 80 16.17 -14.08 -20.06
C PRO A 80 14.74 -14.61 -19.83
N LYS A 81 14.46 -15.77 -20.42
CA LYS A 81 13.12 -16.36 -20.50
C LYS A 81 12.90 -17.53 -19.53
N PRO A 82 11.65 -17.89 -19.25
CA PRO A 82 11.33 -19.14 -18.57
C PRO A 82 11.98 -20.34 -19.31
N GLY A 83 12.70 -21.18 -18.54
CA GLY A 83 13.43 -22.32 -19.10
C GLY A 83 14.92 -22.05 -19.39
N ASP A 84 15.39 -20.80 -19.31
CA ASP A 84 16.82 -20.52 -19.49
C ASP A 84 17.63 -21.13 -18.32
N LYS A 85 18.70 -21.82 -18.66
CA LYS A 85 19.60 -22.51 -17.71
C LYS A 85 20.24 -21.61 -16.66
N ILE A 86 20.28 -20.32 -16.91
CA ILE A 86 20.81 -19.33 -15.96
C ILE A 86 20.06 -19.33 -14.63
N PHE A 87 18.82 -19.81 -14.60
CA PHE A 87 18.00 -19.86 -13.39
C PHE A 87 18.11 -21.18 -12.60
N GLU A 88 18.79 -22.20 -13.12
CA GLU A 88 18.93 -23.51 -12.45
C GLU A 88 19.58 -23.40 -11.06
N ARG A 89 20.42 -22.39 -10.84
CA ARG A 89 21.09 -22.12 -9.57
C ARG A 89 20.48 -20.96 -8.78
N SER A 90 19.28 -20.53 -9.18
CA SER A 90 18.55 -19.45 -8.53
C SER A 90 17.41 -19.97 -7.68
N SER A 91 17.21 -19.39 -6.51
CA SER A 91 16.04 -19.61 -5.65
C SER A 91 15.42 -18.27 -5.25
N TYR A 92 14.10 -18.24 -5.17
CA TYR A 92 13.32 -17.06 -4.84
C TYR A 92 12.36 -17.37 -3.71
N ARG A 93 12.33 -16.53 -2.68
CA ARG A 93 11.40 -16.65 -1.57
C ARG A 93 10.86 -15.28 -1.19
N ILE A 94 9.53 -15.16 -1.12
CA ILE A 94 8.87 -14.01 -0.51
C ILE A 94 8.88 -14.24 1.00
N VAL A 95 9.45 -13.31 1.75
CA VAL A 95 9.61 -13.39 3.21
C VAL A 95 8.60 -12.54 3.97
N ALA A 96 7.96 -11.58 3.30
CA ALA A 96 6.84 -10.81 3.83
C ALA A 96 5.95 -10.31 2.69
N ARG A 97 4.65 -10.29 2.93
CA ARG A 97 3.61 -9.82 2.02
C ARG A 97 2.45 -9.20 2.80
N PRO A 98 1.54 -8.45 2.16
CA PRO A 98 0.40 -7.83 2.84
C PRO A 98 -0.47 -8.82 3.64
N ALA A 99 -0.72 -10.02 3.09
CA ALA A 99 -1.49 -11.06 3.79
C ALA A 99 -0.86 -11.52 5.11
N ASP A 100 0.47 -11.55 5.20
CA ASP A 100 1.18 -11.98 6.42
C ASP A 100 0.99 -10.93 7.54
N SER A 101 1.03 -9.63 7.22
CA SER A 101 0.76 -8.53 8.14
C SER A 101 -0.66 -8.61 8.70
N LEU A 102 -1.65 -8.78 7.81
CA LEU A 102 -3.06 -8.90 8.22
C LEU A 102 -3.31 -10.17 9.03
N GLY A 103 -2.66 -11.29 8.66
CA GLY A 103 -2.74 -12.55 9.40
C GLY A 103 -2.24 -12.40 10.84
N ALA A 104 -1.08 -11.78 11.03
CA ALA A 104 -0.53 -11.52 12.37
C ALA A 104 -1.45 -10.63 13.21
N ALA A 105 -2.06 -9.61 12.59
CA ALA A 105 -3.05 -8.76 13.26
C ALA A 105 -4.31 -9.55 13.65
N ALA A 106 -4.79 -10.44 12.77
CA ALA A 106 -5.94 -11.30 13.05
C ALA A 106 -5.69 -12.25 14.22
N GLU A 107 -4.51 -12.86 14.28
CA GLU A 107 -4.10 -13.71 15.42
C GLU A 107 -4.09 -12.91 16.74
N ARG A 108 -3.57 -11.69 16.72
CA ARG A 108 -3.56 -10.81 17.90
C ARG A 108 -4.97 -10.41 18.33
N ALA A 109 -5.85 -10.07 17.36
CA ALA A 109 -7.24 -9.75 17.63
C ALA A 109 -7.99 -10.92 18.25
N SER A 110 -7.84 -12.13 17.68
CA SER A 110 -8.45 -13.36 18.20
C SER A 110 -7.96 -13.70 19.60
N ALA A 111 -6.65 -13.56 19.87
CA ALA A 111 -6.07 -13.77 21.21
C ALA A 111 -6.59 -12.76 22.24
N ALA A 112 -7.03 -11.57 21.81
CA ALA A 112 -7.64 -10.56 22.65
C ALA A 112 -9.18 -10.73 22.78
N GLY A 113 -9.74 -11.78 22.20
CA GLY A 113 -11.18 -12.10 22.29
C GLY A 113 -12.07 -11.33 21.32
N TYR A 114 -11.49 -10.85 20.21
CA TYR A 114 -12.25 -10.20 19.14
C TYR A 114 -12.50 -11.17 17.98
N GLU A 115 -13.67 -11.06 17.39
CA GLU A 115 -13.93 -11.64 16.08
C GLU A 115 -13.12 -10.87 15.01
N THR A 116 -12.58 -11.58 14.02
CA THR A 116 -11.85 -10.95 12.92
C THR A 116 -12.69 -10.89 11.66
N VAL A 117 -12.89 -9.70 11.13
CA VAL A 117 -13.53 -9.45 9.83
C VAL A 117 -12.45 -9.04 8.81
N MET A 118 -12.03 -10.00 7.99
CA MET A 118 -10.99 -9.78 6.98
C MET A 118 -11.61 -9.27 5.67
N LEU A 119 -11.26 -8.05 5.24
CA LEU A 119 -11.70 -7.47 3.97
C LEU A 119 -10.71 -7.71 2.81
N GLY A 120 -9.52 -8.22 3.14
CA GLY A 120 -8.50 -8.58 2.17
C GLY A 120 -7.33 -7.61 2.09
N ASP A 121 -6.32 -8.04 1.35
CA ASP A 121 -5.01 -7.40 1.22
C ASP A 121 -4.81 -6.65 -0.11
N ARG A 122 -5.86 -6.53 -0.92
CA ARG A 122 -5.81 -5.96 -2.29
C ARG A 122 -6.89 -4.91 -2.53
N LEU A 123 -7.35 -4.23 -1.47
CA LEU A 123 -8.36 -3.18 -1.64
C LEU A 123 -7.78 -2.05 -2.47
N GLN A 124 -8.58 -1.60 -3.44
CA GLN A 124 -8.31 -0.45 -4.28
C GLN A 124 -9.52 0.47 -4.29
N GLY A 125 -9.31 1.73 -4.58
CA GLY A 125 -10.38 2.71 -4.71
C GLY A 125 -10.03 4.04 -4.07
N GLU A 126 -10.95 4.96 -4.14
CA GLU A 126 -10.83 6.29 -3.54
C GLU A 126 -10.93 6.19 -2.01
N ALA A 127 -9.94 6.68 -1.28
CA ALA A 127 -9.81 6.58 0.17
C ALA A 127 -11.08 6.98 0.93
N ARG A 128 -11.70 8.10 0.54
CA ARG A 128 -12.95 8.61 1.15
C ARG A 128 -14.13 7.66 0.99
N LYS A 129 -14.25 7.01 -0.16
CA LYS A 129 -15.36 6.08 -0.44
C LYS A 129 -15.20 4.79 0.34
N VAL A 130 -13.98 4.24 0.34
CA VAL A 130 -13.67 3.03 1.12
C VAL A 130 -13.88 3.29 2.60
N ALA A 131 -13.46 4.45 3.13
CA ALA A 131 -13.70 4.85 4.51
C ALA A 131 -15.19 4.89 4.87
N ALA A 132 -16.04 5.43 3.99
CA ALA A 132 -17.48 5.49 4.19
C ALA A 132 -18.11 4.09 4.31
N GLU A 133 -17.69 3.15 3.45
CA GLU A 133 -18.18 1.76 3.50
C GLU A 133 -17.68 1.04 4.76
N HIS A 134 -16.43 1.25 5.16
CA HIS A 134 -15.88 0.66 6.38
C HIS A 134 -16.55 1.24 7.64
N ALA A 135 -16.87 2.55 7.66
CA ALA A 135 -17.62 3.16 8.76
C ALA A 135 -19.02 2.56 8.90
N LYS A 136 -19.73 2.32 7.77
CA LYS A 136 -21.05 1.64 7.81
C LYS A 136 -20.93 0.24 8.41
N LEU A 137 -19.90 -0.53 8.00
CA LEU A 137 -19.65 -1.87 8.53
C LEU A 137 -19.35 -1.81 10.04
N ALA A 138 -18.44 -0.96 10.48
CA ALA A 138 -18.08 -0.82 11.89
C ALA A 138 -19.28 -0.43 12.76
N ARG A 139 -20.11 0.52 12.29
CA ARG A 139 -21.34 0.91 12.99
C ARG A 139 -22.41 -0.21 12.99
N ALA A 140 -22.45 -1.07 11.97
CA ALA A 140 -23.35 -2.23 11.97
C ALA A 140 -22.91 -3.25 13.03
N LEU A 141 -21.62 -3.59 13.05
CA LEU A 141 -21.04 -4.49 14.05
C LEU A 141 -21.27 -3.99 15.49
N SER A 142 -21.06 -2.69 15.72
CA SER A 142 -21.32 -2.06 17.04
C SER A 142 -22.79 -2.18 17.45
N ARG A 143 -23.73 -1.88 16.55
CA ARG A 143 -25.18 -2.02 16.82
C ARG A 143 -25.62 -3.47 17.09
N GLU A 144 -24.90 -4.44 16.52
CA GLU A 144 -25.13 -5.86 16.78
C GLU A 144 -24.49 -6.35 18.10
N GLY A 145 -23.84 -5.45 18.85
CA GLY A 145 -23.14 -5.78 20.10
C GLY A 145 -21.90 -6.65 19.90
N ARG A 146 -21.32 -6.68 18.66
CA ARG A 146 -20.19 -7.55 18.35
C ARG A 146 -18.87 -6.91 18.75
N ARG A 147 -18.00 -7.73 19.35
CA ARG A 147 -16.59 -7.37 19.56
C ARG A 147 -15.78 -7.87 18.37
N ALA A 148 -15.39 -6.95 17.49
CA ALA A 148 -14.78 -7.31 16.23
C ALA A 148 -13.60 -6.39 15.86
N VAL A 149 -12.63 -6.93 15.11
CA VAL A 149 -11.60 -6.15 14.43
C VAL A 149 -11.77 -6.32 12.93
N VAL A 150 -12.03 -5.21 12.23
CA VAL A 150 -12.08 -5.17 10.77
C VAL A 150 -10.68 -4.87 10.27
N LEU A 151 -10.13 -5.76 9.44
CA LEU A 151 -8.77 -5.65 8.90
C LEU A 151 -8.80 -5.53 7.38
N SER A 152 -8.02 -4.62 6.84
CA SER A 152 -7.82 -4.47 5.40
C SER A 152 -6.44 -3.95 5.06
N GLY A 153 -5.91 -4.40 3.92
CA GLY A 153 -4.71 -3.91 3.27
C GLY A 153 -5.02 -3.35 1.87
N GLY A 154 -4.03 -3.39 1.00
CA GLY A 154 -4.12 -2.87 -0.36
C GLY A 154 -3.75 -1.39 -0.44
N GLU A 155 -3.91 -0.79 -1.60
CA GLU A 155 -3.44 0.57 -1.91
C GLU A 155 -4.62 1.42 -2.38
N LEU A 156 -4.93 2.46 -1.59
CA LEU A 156 -6.01 3.39 -1.91
C LEU A 156 -5.47 4.59 -2.70
N THR A 157 -6.36 5.29 -3.36
CA THR A 157 -6.03 6.48 -4.15
C THR A 157 -6.69 7.72 -3.56
N VAL A 158 -6.08 8.87 -3.83
CA VAL A 158 -6.60 10.20 -3.47
C VAL A 158 -6.77 11.02 -4.73
N THR A 159 -7.95 11.58 -4.91
CA THR A 159 -8.17 12.62 -5.93
C THR A 159 -7.80 13.98 -5.36
N LEU A 160 -6.68 14.51 -5.82
CA LEU A 160 -6.21 15.84 -5.39
C LEU A 160 -7.16 16.94 -5.90
N ARG A 161 -7.70 17.74 -4.99
CA ARG A 161 -8.60 18.87 -5.26
C ARG A 161 -8.11 20.15 -4.61
N GLY A 162 -7.39 20.04 -3.51
CA GLY A 162 -6.83 21.10 -2.71
C GLY A 162 -5.31 21.19 -2.80
N LYS A 163 -4.72 21.91 -1.85
CA LYS A 163 -3.28 22.14 -1.75
C LYS A 163 -2.69 21.64 -0.43
N GLY A 164 -3.51 21.00 0.39
CA GLY A 164 -3.11 20.46 1.68
C GLY A 164 -2.11 19.31 1.59
N ARG A 165 -1.73 18.80 2.74
CA ARG A 165 -0.78 17.69 2.88
C ARG A 165 -1.49 16.47 3.45
N GLY A 166 -1.12 15.29 2.94
CA GLY A 166 -1.63 14.01 3.41
C GLY A 166 -1.37 12.90 2.41
N GLY A 167 -1.63 11.68 2.85
CA GLY A 167 -1.60 10.51 2.02
C GLY A 167 -2.92 9.74 2.06
N PRO A 168 -3.01 8.61 1.34
CA PRO A 168 -4.23 7.82 1.27
C PRO A 168 -4.73 7.34 2.63
N ASN A 169 -3.84 6.96 3.53
CA ASN A 169 -4.21 6.45 4.85
C ASN A 169 -4.71 7.55 5.78
N GLN A 170 -4.06 8.70 5.80
CA GLN A 170 -4.52 9.85 6.57
C GLN A 170 -5.85 10.38 6.01
N GLU A 171 -6.02 10.45 4.69
CA GLU A 171 -7.29 10.86 4.09
C GLU A 171 -8.41 9.85 4.39
N TYR A 172 -8.11 8.55 4.33
CA TYR A 172 -9.03 7.50 4.78
C TYR A 172 -9.42 7.69 6.25
N ALA A 173 -8.45 7.90 7.14
CA ALA A 173 -8.70 8.08 8.57
C ALA A 173 -9.59 9.31 8.85
N LEU A 174 -9.35 10.44 8.16
CA LEU A 174 -10.17 11.64 8.32
C LEU A 174 -11.62 11.41 7.82
N ALA A 175 -11.77 10.78 6.66
CA ALA A 175 -13.07 10.43 6.14
C ALA A 175 -13.80 9.43 7.06
N LEU A 176 -13.08 8.44 7.60
CA LEU A 176 -13.61 7.48 8.57
C LEU A 176 -14.12 8.19 9.83
N ALA A 177 -13.33 9.10 10.41
CA ALA A 177 -13.72 9.88 11.57
C ALA A 177 -15.01 10.66 11.32
N ILE A 178 -15.14 11.31 10.15
CA ILE A 178 -16.34 12.06 9.76
C ILE A 178 -17.56 11.12 9.69
N HIS A 179 -17.43 9.95 9.08
CA HIS A 179 -18.53 8.99 8.93
C HIS A 179 -18.88 8.24 10.21
N LEU A 180 -17.91 8.05 11.12
CA LEU A 180 -18.19 7.49 12.46
C LEU A 180 -18.86 8.52 13.37
N ASP A 181 -18.64 9.79 13.16
CA ASP A 181 -19.23 10.91 13.92
C ASP A 181 -19.19 10.71 15.44
N GLY A 182 -18.03 10.30 15.95
CA GLY A 182 -17.81 10.09 17.37
C GLY A 182 -18.52 8.87 17.96
N ALA A 183 -18.81 7.85 17.14
CA ALA A 183 -19.41 6.59 17.63
C ALA A 183 -18.55 5.96 18.73
N ASP A 184 -19.16 5.74 19.91
CA ASP A 184 -18.50 5.13 21.06
C ASP A 184 -18.08 3.67 20.76
N GLY A 185 -17.01 3.21 21.43
CA GLY A 185 -16.53 1.84 21.29
C GLY A 185 -15.89 1.51 19.93
N ILE A 186 -15.59 2.51 19.09
CA ILE A 186 -14.91 2.32 17.82
C ILE A 186 -13.62 3.11 17.81
N VAL A 187 -12.50 2.42 17.57
CA VAL A 187 -11.18 3.03 17.34
C VAL A 187 -10.55 2.47 16.08
N ALA A 188 -9.72 3.25 15.39
CA ALA A 188 -9.10 2.80 14.16
C ALA A 188 -7.67 3.33 14.00
N LEU A 189 -6.89 2.59 13.22
CA LEU A 189 -5.60 2.99 12.67
C LEU A 189 -5.62 2.75 11.18
N ALA A 190 -5.13 3.71 10.41
CA ALA A 190 -4.78 3.53 9.01
C ALA A 190 -3.37 4.05 8.79
N ALA A 191 -2.48 3.23 8.23
CA ALA A 191 -1.09 3.58 8.04
C ALA A 191 -0.45 2.81 6.88
N ASP A 192 0.55 3.42 6.23
CA ASP A 192 1.46 2.71 5.34
C ASP A 192 2.52 1.96 6.17
N THR A 193 2.81 0.73 5.77
CA THR A 193 3.78 -0.13 6.48
C THR A 193 5.22 0.28 6.26
N ASP A 194 5.54 1.12 5.28
CA ASP A 194 6.88 1.64 5.04
C ASP A 194 7.26 2.81 5.97
N GLY A 195 6.28 3.38 6.68
CA GLY A 195 6.48 4.44 7.66
C GLY A 195 6.23 5.86 7.12
N THR A 196 5.72 6.00 5.88
CA THR A 196 5.39 7.30 5.29
C THR A 196 4.11 7.24 4.46
N ASP A 197 3.17 8.14 4.71
CA ASP A 197 1.90 8.23 3.98
C ASP A 197 1.80 9.58 3.27
N GLY A 198 2.14 9.59 1.97
CA GLY A 198 2.16 10.81 1.15
C GLY A 198 3.33 11.75 1.42
N GLY A 199 4.32 11.33 2.20
CA GLY A 199 5.53 12.08 2.50
C GLY A 199 6.70 11.80 1.54
N GLY A 200 7.88 12.33 1.90
CA GLY A 200 9.12 12.15 1.15
C GLY A 200 10.04 11.03 1.67
N GLY A 201 9.58 10.20 2.62
CA GLY A 201 10.39 9.16 3.27
C GLY A 201 11.32 9.70 4.37
N ARG A 202 10.95 10.81 5.00
CA ARG A 202 11.69 11.42 6.10
C ARG A 202 11.34 10.73 7.42
N ALA A 203 12.24 10.83 8.40
CA ALA A 203 12.02 10.23 9.71
C ALA A 203 10.84 10.84 10.50
N ASP A 204 10.45 12.06 10.15
CA ASP A 204 9.34 12.80 10.75
C ASP A 204 8.05 12.77 9.92
N ASP A 205 8.05 12.07 8.77
CA ASP A 205 6.84 11.88 7.99
C ASP A 205 5.87 10.96 8.76
N PRO A 206 4.55 11.29 8.78
CA PRO A 206 3.57 10.39 9.37
C PRO A 206 3.35 9.15 8.48
N ALA A 207 3.29 8.00 9.10
CA ALA A 207 2.88 6.75 8.45
C ALA A 207 1.36 6.67 8.26
N GLY A 208 0.59 7.43 9.04
CA GLY A 208 -0.85 7.41 9.02
C GLY A 208 -1.47 8.18 10.19
N ALA A 209 -2.66 7.76 10.62
CA ALA A 209 -3.35 8.41 11.72
C ALA A 209 -4.26 7.46 12.51
N PHE A 210 -4.48 7.81 13.78
CA PHE A 210 -5.47 7.20 14.66
C PHE A 210 -6.82 7.92 14.58
N VAL A 211 -7.88 7.17 14.85
CA VAL A 211 -9.25 7.67 14.99
C VAL A 211 -9.89 7.04 16.20
N ASP A 212 -10.55 7.84 17.04
CA ASP A 212 -11.37 7.39 18.14
C ASP A 212 -12.66 8.22 18.29
N ALA A 213 -13.51 7.87 19.25
CA ALA A 213 -14.76 8.58 19.53
C ALA A 213 -14.55 10.05 19.91
N THR A 214 -13.34 10.45 20.30
CA THR A 214 -13.02 11.83 20.73
C THR A 214 -12.42 12.69 19.61
N THR A 215 -11.97 12.08 18.50
CA THR A 215 -11.28 12.74 17.37
C THR A 215 -12.02 14.01 16.91
N LEU A 216 -13.30 13.91 16.54
CA LEU A 216 -14.08 15.06 16.06
C LEU A 216 -14.41 16.06 17.17
N ARG A 217 -14.59 15.59 18.40
CA ARG A 217 -14.83 16.48 19.56
C ARG A 217 -13.59 17.34 19.83
N ARG A 218 -12.39 16.77 19.81
CA ARG A 218 -11.11 17.49 19.95
C ARG A 218 -10.90 18.48 18.82
N ALA A 219 -11.20 18.09 17.59
CA ALA A 219 -11.12 18.96 16.42
C ALA A 219 -12.05 20.17 16.56
N ARG A 220 -13.32 19.97 16.91
CA ARG A 220 -14.29 21.06 17.13
C ARG A 220 -13.85 21.99 18.27
N ALA A 221 -13.32 21.45 19.37
CA ALA A 221 -12.78 22.25 20.47
C ALA A 221 -11.57 23.12 20.07
N ALA A 222 -10.80 22.65 19.07
CA ALA A 222 -9.69 23.40 18.46
C ALA A 222 -10.13 24.34 17.32
N GLY A 223 -11.44 24.46 17.06
CA GLY A 223 -11.97 25.31 15.98
C GLY A 223 -11.74 24.78 14.57
N LEU A 224 -11.46 23.49 14.42
CA LEU A 224 -11.20 22.87 13.12
C LEU A 224 -12.50 22.37 12.49
N ASP A 225 -12.63 22.56 11.17
CA ASP A 225 -13.68 21.96 10.35
C ASP A 225 -13.14 20.73 9.62
N PRO A 226 -13.47 19.49 10.04
CA PRO A 226 -12.97 18.27 9.40
C PRO A 226 -13.31 18.18 7.91
N ALA A 227 -14.49 18.71 7.51
CA ALA A 227 -14.94 18.66 6.12
C ALA A 227 -14.10 19.60 5.23
N ALA A 228 -13.73 20.77 5.74
CA ALA A 228 -12.86 21.70 5.03
C ALA A 228 -11.45 21.12 4.84
N PHE A 229 -10.86 20.51 5.88
CA PHE A 229 -9.58 19.83 5.77
C PHE A 229 -9.62 18.68 4.77
N LEU A 230 -10.67 17.87 4.80
CA LEU A 230 -10.85 16.78 3.84
C LEU A 230 -11.00 17.35 2.41
N ALA A 231 -11.72 18.42 2.20
CA ALA A 231 -11.92 19.04 0.89
C ALA A 231 -10.61 19.60 0.30
N ASP A 232 -9.73 20.12 1.14
CA ASP A 232 -8.40 20.65 0.75
C ASP A 232 -7.31 19.57 0.68
N ASN A 233 -7.63 18.27 0.92
CA ASN A 233 -6.65 17.18 1.03
C ASN A 233 -5.57 17.44 2.13
N ASP A 234 -5.94 18.11 3.24
CA ASP A 234 -5.03 18.46 4.33
C ASP A 234 -5.24 17.58 5.59
N SER A 235 -5.27 16.28 5.39
CA SER A 235 -5.40 15.32 6.50
C SER A 235 -4.22 15.37 7.46
N THR A 236 -3.00 15.65 7.00
CA THR A 236 -1.83 15.83 7.87
C THR A 236 -2.02 17.05 8.79
N GLY A 237 -2.45 18.19 8.26
CA GLY A 237 -2.74 19.39 9.07
C GLY A 237 -3.80 19.12 10.12
N PHE A 238 -4.87 18.42 9.75
CA PHE A 238 -5.94 18.04 10.68
C PHE A 238 -5.43 17.20 11.85
N PHE A 239 -4.81 16.06 11.57
CA PHE A 239 -4.36 15.14 12.62
C PHE A 239 -3.20 15.68 13.44
N ASN A 240 -2.32 16.48 12.84
CA ASN A 240 -1.25 17.17 13.57
C ASN A 240 -1.82 18.12 14.63
N ALA A 241 -2.88 18.87 14.30
CA ALA A 241 -3.49 19.84 15.21
C ALA A 241 -4.15 19.20 16.44
N ILE A 242 -4.56 17.93 16.35
CA ILE A 242 -5.19 17.19 17.46
C ILE A 242 -4.30 16.08 18.05
N GLY A 243 -3.08 15.91 17.53
CA GLY A 243 -2.09 14.96 18.06
C GLY A 243 -2.34 13.49 17.73
N ASP A 244 -3.05 13.18 16.64
CA ASP A 244 -3.42 11.81 16.25
C ASP A 244 -2.62 11.27 15.07
N LEU A 245 -1.55 11.95 14.64
CA LEU A 245 -0.64 11.39 13.66
C LEU A 245 0.08 10.16 14.21
N PHE A 246 0.18 9.13 13.39
CA PHE A 246 0.98 7.94 13.67
C PHE A 246 2.31 8.04 12.94
N THR A 247 3.40 8.18 13.69
CA THR A 247 4.76 8.34 13.14
C THR A 247 5.66 7.25 13.68
N THR A 248 6.25 6.46 12.79
CA THR A 248 7.18 5.36 13.12
C THR A 248 8.61 5.65 12.70
N GLY A 249 8.81 6.62 11.81
CA GLY A 249 9.99 6.70 10.98
C GLY A 249 10.04 5.55 9.95
N PRO A 250 11.03 5.55 9.05
CA PRO A 250 11.19 4.51 8.04
C PRO A 250 11.30 3.11 8.66
N THR A 251 10.44 2.18 8.24
CA THR A 251 10.41 0.81 8.76
C THR A 251 11.34 -0.13 7.99
N PHE A 252 11.83 0.29 6.83
CA PHE A 252 12.60 -0.53 5.88
C PHE A 252 11.85 -1.78 5.40
N THR A 253 10.54 -1.77 5.51
CA THR A 253 9.62 -2.81 5.05
C THR A 253 8.47 -2.14 4.33
N ASN A 254 8.03 -2.69 3.18
CA ASN A 254 6.83 -2.25 2.50
C ASN A 254 5.98 -3.47 2.12
N VAL A 255 4.85 -3.61 2.78
CA VAL A 255 3.79 -4.58 2.49
C VAL A 255 2.45 -3.87 2.31
N THR A 256 2.47 -2.71 1.67
CA THR A 256 1.35 -1.81 1.39
C THR A 256 0.68 -1.24 2.65
N ASP A 257 -0.55 -0.75 2.52
CA ASP A 257 -1.29 -0.16 3.62
C ASP A 257 -1.79 -1.21 4.61
N PHE A 258 -1.91 -0.79 5.85
CA PHE A 258 -2.54 -1.52 6.95
C PHE A 258 -3.65 -0.68 7.56
N ARG A 259 -4.86 -1.24 7.63
CA ARG A 259 -6.02 -0.59 8.27
C ARG A 259 -6.67 -1.56 9.23
N ALA A 260 -6.88 -1.10 10.45
CA ALA A 260 -7.60 -1.83 11.49
C ALA A 260 -8.67 -0.94 12.11
N ILE A 261 -9.89 -1.46 12.24
CA ILE A 261 -10.98 -0.83 13.00
C ILE A 261 -11.38 -1.81 14.09
N VAL A 262 -11.18 -1.42 15.33
CA VAL A 262 -11.61 -2.19 16.50
C VAL A 262 -12.98 -1.70 16.93
N VAL A 263 -13.90 -2.63 17.08
CA VAL A 263 -15.27 -2.40 17.53
C VAL A 263 -15.48 -3.15 18.83
N ASP A 264 -15.66 -2.42 19.93
CA ASP A 264 -16.15 -2.97 21.20
C ASP A 264 -17.67 -2.85 21.18
N GLY A 265 -18.36 -3.99 21.04
CA GLY A 265 -19.81 -4.03 21.16
C GLY A 265 -20.26 -3.53 22.54
N GLN A 266 -21.22 -2.64 22.56
CA GLN A 266 -21.87 -2.15 23.77
C GLN A 266 -22.83 -3.17 24.32
#